data_0f6ebe52417c82cce4471d71fa57f2d2
#
_entry.id   0f6ebe52417c82cce4471d71fa57f2d2
#
_cell.length_a   1.000
_cell.length_b   1.000
_cell.length_c   1.000
_cell.angle_alpha   90.00
_cell.angle_beta   90.00
_cell.angle_gamma   90.00
#
_symmetry.space_group_name_H-M   'P 1'
#
loop_
_entity.id
_entity.type
_entity.pdbx_description
1 polymer ?
#
loop_
_entity_poly.entity_id
_entity_poly.type
_entity_poly.pdbx_seq_one_letter_code
_entity_poly.pdbx_strand_id
1 'polypeptide(L)'
;MRRVDAFLDRLQFLCELSEQGDIRELQRAAERGRLVRVHRGAYYPFEGWNKLTQTERYTFRVLAAVGTNRVNPTISHVSAAVLHGAPIIGPMPTLVHMLATTAAGTRTEHGYRKHATEYPAEATELRGELRMTTLSRTLAEVAADSPFLTAVGILDWAFANHRIGPADVSQMLDRLQIRRGRRRAERAVAFADPRSGSPGESLSRVRIWEAGLPAPELQVPFRDGAGRIGVVDFWWPEHDLIGEFDGVSKYIRDEFTGGRDPAEVVTAEKAREDRLRALGHAVARWGWSVAWAPYALQAQLRDRGLPSSRRRIG
;
A
#
# COMPACT_ATOMS: atom_id res chain seq x y z
N MET A 1 11.29 -12.46 5.12
CA MET A 1 12.28 -13.44 4.64
C MET A 1 11.61 -14.77 4.26
N ARG A 2 11.01 -15.55 5.16
CA ARG A 2 10.33 -16.84 4.84
C ARG A 2 9.24 -16.80 3.74
N ARG A 3 8.62 -15.66 3.46
CA ARG A 3 7.59 -15.56 2.41
C ARG A 3 8.15 -15.47 0.99
N VAL A 4 9.26 -14.76 0.77
CA VAL A 4 9.84 -14.58 -0.58
C VAL A 4 10.42 -15.89 -1.11
N ASP A 5 11.16 -16.63 -0.25
CA ASP A 5 11.74 -17.91 -0.62
C ASP A 5 10.64 -18.94 -0.97
N ALA A 6 9.56 -19.01 -0.18
CA ALA A 6 8.40 -19.87 -0.47
C ALA A 6 7.60 -19.47 -1.73
N PHE A 7 7.81 -18.26 -2.24
CA PHE A 7 7.21 -17.80 -3.49
C PHE A 7 8.03 -18.21 -4.71
N LEU A 8 9.36 -18.17 -4.62
CA LEU A 8 10.26 -18.56 -5.73
C LEU A 8 10.07 -20.02 -6.11
N ASP A 9 9.95 -20.92 -5.15
CA ASP A 9 9.77 -22.37 -5.35
C ASP A 9 8.51 -22.73 -6.16
N ARG A 10 7.56 -21.80 -6.29
CA ARG A 10 6.29 -22.03 -7.01
C ARG A 10 6.28 -21.50 -8.44
N LEU A 11 7.30 -20.73 -8.84
CA LEU A 11 7.44 -20.23 -10.20
C LEU A 11 8.17 -21.25 -11.06
N GLN A 12 7.63 -21.53 -12.23
CA GLN A 12 8.25 -22.38 -13.24
C GLN A 12 8.89 -21.49 -14.31
N PHE A 13 10.20 -21.54 -14.42
CA PHE A 13 10.94 -20.75 -15.38
C PHE A 13 11.27 -21.57 -16.63
N LEU A 14 11.15 -20.96 -17.81
CA LEU A 14 11.51 -21.60 -19.07
C LEU A 14 12.99 -21.98 -19.14
N CYS A 15 13.89 -21.21 -18.51
CA CYS A 15 15.32 -21.49 -18.49
C CYS A 15 15.66 -22.78 -17.73
N GLU A 16 14.94 -23.09 -16.64
CA GLU A 16 15.14 -24.31 -15.86
C GLU A 16 14.56 -25.54 -16.56
N LEU A 17 13.50 -25.34 -17.36
CA LEU A 17 12.80 -26.40 -18.08
C LEU A 17 13.40 -26.66 -19.47
N SER A 18 14.17 -25.72 -20.04
CA SER A 18 14.90 -25.95 -21.30
C SER A 18 15.96 -27.02 -21.19
N GLU A 19 16.42 -27.35 -19.99
CA GLU A 19 17.32 -28.47 -19.70
C GLU A 19 16.61 -29.81 -19.46
N GLN A 20 15.30 -29.79 -19.19
CA GLN A 20 14.53 -30.97 -18.76
C GLN A 20 13.33 -31.34 -19.64
N GLY A 21 12.96 -30.54 -20.66
CA GLY A 21 11.77 -30.86 -21.47
C GLY A 21 11.07 -29.68 -22.12
N ASP A 22 10.05 -29.94 -22.80
CA ASP A 22 9.44 -29.22 -23.88
C ASP A 22 8.84 -27.84 -23.51
N ILE A 23 9.55 -26.75 -23.85
CA ILE A 23 9.01 -25.37 -23.84
C ILE A 23 7.59 -25.31 -24.47
N ARG A 24 7.34 -26.14 -25.48
CA ARG A 24 6.05 -26.27 -26.13
C ARG A 24 4.98 -26.88 -25.22
N GLU A 25 5.38 -27.68 -24.23
CA GLU A 25 4.44 -28.25 -23.25
C GLU A 25 3.92 -27.20 -22.28
N LEU A 26 4.77 -26.30 -21.78
CA LEU A 26 4.34 -25.16 -20.95
C LEU A 26 3.43 -24.21 -21.72
N GLN A 27 3.77 -23.91 -22.98
CA GLN A 27 2.92 -23.07 -23.82
C GLN A 27 1.55 -23.71 -24.02
N ARG A 28 1.52 -25.01 -24.39
CA ARG A 28 0.27 -25.77 -24.48
C ARG A 28 -0.51 -25.87 -23.18
N ALA A 29 0.19 -25.99 -22.03
CA ALA A 29 -0.46 -25.99 -20.70
C ALA A 29 -1.07 -24.64 -20.37
N ALA A 30 -0.43 -23.54 -20.76
CA ALA A 30 -0.96 -22.19 -20.61
C ALA A 30 -2.15 -21.94 -21.55
N GLU A 31 -2.07 -22.37 -22.81
CA GLU A 31 -3.18 -22.30 -23.77
C GLU A 31 -4.41 -23.10 -23.32
N ARG A 32 -4.18 -24.23 -22.65
CA ARG A 32 -5.25 -25.05 -22.02
C ARG A 32 -5.73 -24.55 -20.68
N GLY A 33 -5.27 -23.38 -20.22
CA GLY A 33 -5.68 -22.77 -18.96
C GLY A 33 -5.19 -23.47 -17.70
N ARG A 34 -4.23 -24.41 -17.78
CA ARG A 34 -3.63 -25.07 -16.60
C ARG A 34 -2.57 -24.20 -15.95
N LEU A 35 -1.91 -23.32 -16.70
CA LEU A 35 -0.91 -22.37 -16.23
C LEU A 35 -1.33 -20.93 -16.57
N VAL A 36 -0.90 -19.99 -15.74
CA VAL A 36 -0.98 -18.55 -16.02
C VAL A 36 0.42 -18.06 -16.34
N ARG A 37 0.56 -17.36 -17.46
CA ARG A 37 1.82 -16.67 -17.80
C ARG A 37 1.93 -15.41 -16.92
N VAL A 38 2.81 -15.45 -15.92
CA VAL A 38 3.03 -14.36 -14.97
C VAL A 38 3.93 -13.27 -15.57
N HIS A 39 4.96 -13.71 -16.29
CA HIS A 39 5.91 -12.88 -17.03
C HIS A 39 6.39 -13.61 -18.28
N ARG A 40 7.13 -12.93 -19.17
CA ARG A 40 7.77 -13.61 -20.32
C ARG A 40 8.74 -14.65 -19.80
N GLY A 41 8.48 -15.93 -20.10
CA GLY A 41 9.32 -17.03 -19.65
C GLY A 41 9.06 -17.53 -18.23
N ALA A 42 8.02 -17.07 -17.55
CA ALA A 42 7.65 -17.52 -16.22
C ALA A 42 6.15 -17.84 -16.13
N TYR A 43 5.83 -18.98 -15.53
CA TYR A 43 4.47 -19.51 -15.41
C TYR A 43 4.15 -19.89 -13.96
N TYR A 44 2.85 -19.92 -13.65
CA TYR A 44 2.35 -20.32 -12.34
C TYR A 44 1.07 -21.18 -12.52
N PRO A 45 0.82 -22.21 -11.66
CA PRO A 45 -0.39 -23.02 -11.72
C PRO A 45 -1.67 -22.20 -11.58
N PHE A 46 -2.65 -22.40 -12.48
CA PHE A 46 -3.90 -21.60 -12.53
C PHE A 46 -4.71 -21.68 -11.23
N GLU A 47 -4.86 -22.89 -10.66
CA GLU A 47 -5.62 -23.08 -9.42
C GLU A 47 -5.02 -22.32 -8.24
N GLY A 48 -3.69 -22.29 -8.14
CA GLY A 48 -2.98 -21.51 -7.13
C GLY A 48 -3.09 -20.00 -7.37
N TRP A 49 -3.01 -19.58 -8.63
CA TRP A 49 -3.06 -18.16 -9.02
C TRP A 49 -4.37 -17.48 -8.62
N ASN A 50 -5.49 -18.16 -8.77
CA ASN A 50 -6.80 -17.60 -8.46
C ASN A 50 -7.04 -17.39 -6.94
N LYS A 51 -6.28 -18.10 -6.10
CA LYS A 51 -6.33 -17.96 -4.64
C LYS A 51 -5.45 -16.81 -4.13
N LEU A 52 -4.56 -16.27 -4.99
CA LEU A 52 -3.66 -15.19 -4.61
C LEU A 52 -4.37 -13.85 -4.58
N THR A 53 -4.02 -13.03 -3.59
CA THR A 53 -4.36 -11.61 -3.54
C THR A 53 -3.68 -10.83 -4.69
N GLN A 54 -4.15 -9.63 -4.97
CA GLN A 54 -3.53 -8.78 -6.00
C GLN A 54 -2.06 -8.45 -5.65
N THR A 55 -1.75 -8.23 -4.38
CA THR A 55 -0.38 -7.98 -3.89
C THR A 55 0.52 -9.19 -4.13
N GLU A 56 0.06 -10.40 -3.80
CA GLU A 56 0.80 -11.63 -4.06
C GLU A 56 1.03 -11.86 -5.55
N ARG A 57 0.00 -11.67 -6.39
CA ARG A 57 0.15 -11.75 -7.85
C ARG A 57 1.19 -10.77 -8.39
N TYR A 58 1.20 -9.55 -7.85
CA TYR A 58 2.20 -8.57 -8.26
C TYR A 58 3.60 -8.94 -7.75
N THR A 59 3.73 -9.43 -6.52
CA THR A 59 4.98 -9.99 -5.98
C THR A 59 5.53 -11.08 -6.89
N PHE A 60 4.70 -12.05 -7.29
CA PHE A 60 5.12 -13.08 -8.25
C PHE A 60 5.56 -12.50 -9.59
N ARG A 61 4.90 -11.47 -10.08
CA ARG A 61 5.33 -10.76 -11.31
C ARG A 61 6.71 -10.14 -11.14
N VAL A 62 7.00 -9.51 -10.00
CA VAL A 62 8.32 -8.93 -9.72
C VAL A 62 9.38 -10.03 -9.68
N LEU A 63 9.14 -11.13 -8.96
CA LEU A 63 10.08 -12.24 -8.85
C LEU A 63 10.30 -12.94 -10.20
N ALA A 64 9.24 -13.17 -10.96
CA ALA A 64 9.33 -13.72 -12.31
C ALA A 64 10.14 -12.83 -13.25
N ALA A 65 9.98 -11.51 -13.13
CA ALA A 65 10.72 -10.54 -13.91
C ALA A 65 12.22 -10.55 -13.58
N VAL A 66 12.60 -10.76 -12.32
CA VAL A 66 14.00 -10.93 -11.90
C VAL A 66 14.57 -12.24 -12.43
N GLY A 67 13.89 -13.37 -12.18
CA GLY A 67 14.39 -14.70 -12.56
C GLY A 67 14.51 -14.92 -14.07
N THR A 68 13.75 -14.18 -14.87
CA THR A 68 13.86 -14.26 -16.36
C THR A 68 14.82 -13.23 -16.96
N ASN A 69 15.41 -12.36 -16.15
CA ASN A 69 16.33 -11.34 -16.62
C ASN A 69 17.77 -11.86 -16.61
N ARG A 70 18.49 -11.69 -17.72
CA ARG A 70 19.90 -12.10 -17.82
C ARG A 70 20.85 -11.31 -16.92
N VAL A 71 20.45 -10.10 -16.56
CA VAL A 71 21.19 -9.21 -15.64
C VAL A 71 20.34 -9.07 -14.39
N ASN A 72 20.91 -9.34 -13.21
CA ASN A 72 20.18 -9.18 -11.95
C ASN A 72 19.80 -7.70 -11.74
N PRO A 73 18.54 -7.29 -11.98
CA PRO A 73 18.13 -5.89 -11.92
C PRO A 73 17.98 -5.44 -10.47
N THR A 74 18.24 -4.17 -10.20
CA THR A 74 17.87 -3.57 -8.90
C THR A 74 16.39 -3.15 -8.92
N ILE A 75 15.55 -3.85 -8.17
CA ILE A 75 14.14 -3.51 -8.01
C ILE A 75 14.01 -2.22 -7.19
N SER A 76 13.07 -1.33 -7.60
CA SER A 76 12.97 0.02 -7.06
C SER A 76 11.51 0.50 -6.99
N HIS A 77 11.31 1.72 -6.48
CA HIS A 77 10.01 2.40 -6.46
C HIS A 77 8.90 1.51 -5.84
N VAL A 78 7.71 1.53 -6.41
CA VAL A 78 6.56 0.78 -5.91
C VAL A 78 6.77 -0.74 -5.91
N SER A 79 7.61 -1.28 -6.80
CA SER A 79 7.95 -2.71 -6.80
C SER A 79 8.78 -3.08 -5.58
N ALA A 80 9.76 -2.27 -5.20
CA ALA A 80 10.50 -2.44 -3.97
C ALA A 80 9.62 -2.22 -2.73
N ALA A 81 8.71 -1.25 -2.75
CA ALA A 81 7.76 -1.01 -1.66
C ALA A 81 6.92 -2.26 -1.35
N VAL A 82 6.39 -2.93 -2.38
CA VAL A 82 5.65 -4.20 -2.20
C VAL A 82 6.54 -5.29 -1.61
N LEU A 83 7.79 -5.40 -2.05
CA LEU A 83 8.74 -6.38 -1.50
C LEU A 83 9.15 -6.07 -0.05
N HIS A 84 9.12 -4.79 0.36
CA HIS A 84 9.25 -4.38 1.77
C HIS A 84 8.01 -4.70 2.60
N GLY A 85 6.87 -5.03 1.98
CA GLY A 85 5.61 -5.35 2.63
C GLY A 85 4.65 -4.17 2.74
N ALA A 86 4.94 -3.06 2.06
CA ALA A 86 4.05 -1.90 2.06
C ALA A 86 2.71 -2.18 1.37
N PRO A 87 1.60 -1.69 1.91
CA PRO A 87 0.30 -1.78 1.26
C PRO A 87 0.23 -0.83 0.06
N ILE A 88 -0.48 -1.24 -0.98
CA ILE A 88 -0.76 -0.38 -2.12
C ILE A 88 -2.22 0.09 -2.04
N ILE A 89 -2.41 1.39 -1.88
CA ILE A 89 -3.72 2.02 -1.96
C ILE A 89 -3.92 2.52 -3.38
N GLY A 90 -4.89 1.95 -4.08
CA GLY A 90 -5.12 2.23 -5.49
C GLY A 90 -4.96 1.01 -6.38
N PRO A 91 -4.96 1.22 -7.70
CA PRO A 91 -4.75 0.14 -8.64
C PRO A 91 -3.35 -0.45 -8.49
N MET A 92 -3.25 -1.76 -8.49
CA MET A 92 -1.97 -2.46 -8.44
C MET A 92 -1.15 -2.14 -9.69
N PRO A 93 0.17 -1.88 -9.56
CA PRO A 93 1.02 -1.58 -10.70
C PRO A 93 1.01 -2.72 -11.75
N THR A 94 1.03 -2.34 -13.02
CA THR A 94 1.09 -3.29 -14.13
C THR A 94 2.51 -3.57 -14.59
N LEU A 95 3.45 -2.67 -14.29
CA LEU A 95 4.86 -2.75 -14.66
C LEU A 95 5.74 -3.07 -13.45
N VAL A 96 6.84 -3.77 -13.67
CA VAL A 96 7.89 -3.96 -12.67
C VAL A 96 8.88 -2.80 -12.76
N HIS A 97 9.08 -2.11 -11.65
CA HIS A 97 9.96 -0.95 -11.55
C HIS A 97 11.37 -1.36 -11.13
N MET A 98 12.37 -0.91 -11.87
CA MET A 98 13.77 -1.19 -11.63
C MET A 98 14.66 0.02 -11.96
N LEU A 99 15.84 0.05 -11.37
CA LEU A 99 16.86 1.06 -11.70
C LEU A 99 17.55 0.76 -13.02
N ALA A 100 18.00 1.81 -13.68
CA ALA A 100 18.88 1.77 -14.84
C ALA A 100 19.92 2.90 -14.74
N THR A 101 21.02 2.77 -15.44
CA THR A 101 21.99 3.85 -15.58
C THR A 101 21.42 4.98 -16.44
N THR A 102 21.95 6.20 -16.26
CA THR A 102 21.56 7.37 -17.06
C THR A 102 21.73 7.15 -18.56
N ALA A 103 22.78 6.46 -18.97
CA ALA A 103 23.04 6.11 -20.37
C ALA A 103 21.90 5.26 -20.98
N ALA A 104 21.21 4.47 -20.18
CA ALA A 104 20.08 3.65 -20.62
C ALA A 104 18.76 4.45 -20.77
N GLY A 105 18.68 5.62 -20.15
CA GLY A 105 17.47 6.47 -20.10
C GLY A 105 16.31 5.85 -19.33
N THR A 106 15.34 6.70 -18.94
CA THR A 106 14.07 6.22 -18.37
C THR A 106 13.15 5.76 -19.49
N ARG A 107 12.73 4.50 -19.45
CA ARG A 107 11.87 3.91 -20.49
C ARG A 107 10.98 2.80 -19.97
N THR A 108 9.90 2.56 -20.71
CA THR A 108 9.00 1.40 -20.48
C THR A 108 9.20 0.41 -21.62
N GLU A 109 9.53 -0.82 -21.28
CA GLU A 109 9.72 -1.90 -22.26
C GLU A 109 9.39 -3.27 -21.63
N HIS A 110 8.77 -4.14 -22.40
CA HIS A 110 8.57 -5.57 -22.05
C HIS A 110 8.00 -5.84 -20.64
N GLY A 111 7.10 -4.98 -20.11
CA GLY A 111 6.53 -5.14 -18.77
C GLY A 111 7.38 -4.51 -17.65
N TYR A 112 8.47 -3.82 -17.99
CA TYR A 112 9.32 -3.09 -17.07
C TYR A 112 9.19 -1.59 -17.22
N ARG A 113 9.30 -0.87 -16.10
CA ARG A 113 9.60 0.56 -16.07
C ARG A 113 11.00 0.74 -15.51
N LYS A 114 11.94 1.09 -16.38
CA LYS A 114 13.33 1.38 -16.04
C LYS A 114 13.45 2.85 -15.68
N HIS A 115 14.00 3.12 -14.48
CA HIS A 115 14.21 4.47 -13.97
C HIS A 115 15.70 4.79 -14.06
N ALA A 116 16.06 5.72 -14.93
CA ALA A 116 17.43 6.19 -15.06
C ALA A 116 17.84 6.97 -13.81
N THR A 117 19.01 6.65 -13.28
CA THR A 117 19.60 7.33 -12.12
C THR A 117 21.12 7.41 -12.25
N GLU A 118 21.73 8.47 -11.71
CA GLU A 118 23.18 8.63 -11.56
C GLU A 118 23.73 7.78 -10.40
N TYR A 119 22.85 7.30 -9.53
CA TYR A 119 23.18 6.55 -8.31
C TYR A 119 22.62 5.13 -8.31
N PRO A 120 22.95 4.26 -9.29
CA PRO A 120 22.30 2.95 -9.42
C PRO A 120 22.62 2.00 -8.27
N ALA A 121 23.79 2.11 -7.63
CA ALA A 121 24.21 1.28 -6.51
C ALA A 121 23.95 1.90 -5.13
N GLU A 122 23.55 3.18 -5.08
CA GLU A 122 23.35 3.92 -3.83
C GLU A 122 22.14 3.40 -3.07
N ALA A 123 22.28 3.20 -1.76
CA ALA A 123 21.20 2.74 -0.87
C ALA A 123 20.43 1.55 -1.46
N THR A 124 21.15 0.49 -1.83
CA THR A 124 20.59 -0.80 -2.27
C THR A 124 20.93 -1.89 -1.26
N GLU A 125 20.12 -2.93 -1.22
CA GLU A 125 20.30 -4.11 -0.37
C GLU A 125 20.07 -5.40 -1.15
N LEU A 126 20.57 -6.51 -0.60
CA LEU A 126 20.31 -7.86 -1.10
C LEU A 126 19.39 -8.58 -0.11
N ARG A 127 18.35 -9.23 -0.63
CA ARG A 127 17.53 -10.21 0.09
C ARG A 127 17.60 -11.55 -0.64
N GLY A 128 18.48 -12.43 -0.14
CA GLY A 128 18.90 -13.58 -0.93
C GLY A 128 19.61 -13.08 -2.20
N GLU A 129 19.18 -13.56 -3.35
CA GLU A 129 19.70 -13.13 -4.65
C GLU A 129 19.03 -11.88 -5.21
N LEU A 130 17.96 -11.41 -4.60
CA LEU A 130 17.17 -10.27 -5.05
C LEU A 130 17.84 -8.95 -4.62
N ARG A 131 18.26 -8.15 -5.59
CA ARG A 131 18.75 -6.79 -5.36
C ARG A 131 17.59 -5.80 -5.42
N MET A 132 17.47 -4.94 -4.41
CA MET A 132 16.43 -3.93 -4.34
C MET A 132 16.93 -2.66 -3.64
N THR A 133 16.18 -1.55 -3.79
CA THR A 133 16.45 -0.33 -3.04
C THR A 133 16.11 -0.51 -1.56
N THR A 134 16.92 0.08 -0.66
CA THR A 134 16.61 0.13 0.78
C THR A 134 15.26 0.81 1.01
N LEU A 135 14.66 0.59 2.17
CA LEU A 135 13.35 1.20 2.47
C LEU A 135 13.39 2.73 2.35
N SER A 136 14.41 3.41 2.91
CA SER A 136 14.52 4.88 2.83
C SER A 136 14.58 5.40 1.40
N ARG A 137 15.39 4.74 0.54
CA ARG A 137 15.44 5.07 -0.89
C ARG A 137 14.11 4.78 -1.58
N THR A 138 13.52 3.64 -1.32
CA THR A 138 12.21 3.25 -1.87
C THR A 138 11.15 4.30 -1.57
N LEU A 139 11.09 4.80 -0.31
CA LEU A 139 10.15 5.83 0.11
C LEU A 139 10.38 7.16 -0.63
N ALA A 140 11.63 7.59 -0.79
CA ALA A 140 11.94 8.79 -1.55
C ALA A 140 11.52 8.69 -3.02
N GLU A 141 11.80 7.55 -3.67
CA GLU A 141 11.42 7.27 -5.06
C GLU A 141 9.88 7.20 -5.23
N VAL A 142 9.19 6.50 -4.32
CA VAL A 142 7.72 6.40 -4.31
C VAL A 142 7.08 7.77 -4.10
N ALA A 143 7.56 8.56 -3.15
CA ALA A 143 7.04 9.90 -2.88
C ALA A 143 7.16 10.82 -4.10
N ALA A 144 8.24 10.68 -4.89
CA ALA A 144 8.49 11.49 -6.07
C ALA A 144 7.76 11.03 -7.33
N ASP A 145 7.51 9.72 -7.52
CA ASP A 145 6.99 9.17 -8.79
C ASP A 145 5.56 8.63 -8.72
N SER A 146 5.08 8.22 -7.53
CA SER A 146 3.75 7.61 -7.38
C SER A 146 2.62 8.66 -7.28
N PRO A 147 1.34 8.26 -7.54
CA PRO A 147 0.18 9.07 -7.18
C PRO A 147 0.19 9.41 -5.68
N PHE A 148 -0.34 10.58 -5.33
CA PHE A 148 -0.30 11.11 -3.96
C PHE A 148 -0.86 10.14 -2.92
N LEU A 149 -2.04 9.57 -3.18
CA LEU A 149 -2.67 8.59 -2.30
C LEU A 149 -1.80 7.36 -2.06
N THR A 150 -1.21 6.80 -3.12
CA THR A 150 -0.33 5.63 -3.03
C THR A 150 0.94 5.96 -2.23
N ALA A 151 1.52 7.13 -2.48
CA ALA A 151 2.70 7.61 -1.77
C ALA A 151 2.41 7.80 -0.26
N VAL A 152 1.32 8.48 0.08
CA VAL A 152 0.89 8.68 1.47
C VAL A 152 0.67 7.35 2.18
N GLY A 153 -0.08 6.41 1.59
CA GLY A 153 -0.34 5.12 2.22
C GLY A 153 0.93 4.29 2.50
N ILE A 154 1.92 4.35 1.60
CA ILE A 154 3.21 3.69 1.79
C ILE A 154 4.04 4.40 2.87
N LEU A 155 4.04 5.74 2.90
CA LEU A 155 4.74 6.54 3.90
C LEU A 155 4.13 6.36 5.29
N ASP A 156 2.81 6.44 5.44
CA ASP A 156 2.09 6.20 6.70
C ASP A 156 2.48 4.83 7.26
N TRP A 157 2.40 3.79 6.43
CA TRP A 157 2.79 2.43 6.81
C TRP A 157 4.25 2.35 7.26
N ALA A 158 5.16 2.98 6.52
CA ALA A 158 6.58 2.93 6.84
C ALA A 158 6.88 3.66 8.14
N PHE A 159 6.31 4.84 8.36
CA PHE A 159 6.51 5.64 9.57
C PHE A 159 5.90 4.97 10.81
N ALA A 160 4.79 4.23 10.65
CA ALA A 160 4.17 3.49 11.75
C ALA A 160 4.94 2.21 12.14
N ASN A 161 5.52 1.50 11.15
CA ASN A 161 6.04 0.14 11.37
C ASN A 161 7.56 0.03 11.37
N HIS A 162 8.28 1.09 10.98
CA HIS A 162 9.73 1.09 10.86
C HIS A 162 10.35 2.30 11.58
N ARG A 163 11.62 2.17 11.97
CA ARG A 163 12.36 3.29 12.56
C ARG A 163 12.86 4.25 11.47
N ILE A 164 11.93 4.83 10.75
CA ILE A 164 12.17 5.76 9.67
C ILE A 164 11.13 6.88 9.74
N GLY A 165 11.51 8.11 9.46
CA GLY A 165 10.63 9.25 9.56
C GLY A 165 10.76 10.23 8.39
N PRO A 166 10.03 11.35 8.43
CA PRO A 166 10.05 12.37 7.39
C PRO A 166 11.46 12.90 7.07
N ALA A 167 12.31 13.06 8.10
CA ALA A 167 13.68 13.56 7.94
C ALA A 167 14.54 12.60 7.10
N ASP A 168 14.42 11.28 7.34
CA ASP A 168 15.19 10.27 6.61
C ASP A 168 14.83 10.27 5.12
N VAL A 169 13.54 10.41 4.80
CA VAL A 169 13.06 10.50 3.42
C VAL A 169 13.56 11.78 2.76
N SER A 170 13.51 12.92 3.46
CA SER A 170 13.99 14.20 2.96
C SER A 170 15.50 14.16 2.69
N GLN A 171 16.28 13.60 3.61
CA GLN A 171 17.73 13.41 3.43
C GLN A 171 18.04 12.51 2.23
N MET A 172 17.24 11.46 2.02
CA MET A 172 17.41 10.56 0.88
C MET A 172 17.06 11.26 -0.45
N LEU A 173 16.03 12.10 -0.48
CA LEU A 173 15.70 12.93 -1.65
C LEU A 173 16.88 13.85 -2.02
N ASP A 174 17.56 14.43 -1.03
CA ASP A 174 18.74 15.27 -1.24
C ASP A 174 19.94 14.46 -1.73
N ARG A 175 20.22 13.33 -1.06
CA ARG A 175 21.33 12.43 -1.38
C ARG A 175 21.25 11.89 -2.81
N LEU A 176 20.06 11.56 -3.28
CA LEU A 176 19.80 11.08 -4.63
C LEU A 176 19.60 12.23 -5.65
N GLN A 177 19.66 13.48 -5.21
CA GLN A 177 19.45 14.68 -6.03
C GLN A 177 18.16 14.62 -6.84
N ILE A 178 17.07 14.09 -6.23
CA ILE A 178 15.77 13.97 -6.89
C ILE A 178 15.18 15.36 -7.13
N ARG A 179 15.21 15.80 -8.39
CA ARG A 179 14.63 17.09 -8.82
C ARG A 179 13.22 16.92 -9.36
N ARG A 180 13.03 15.95 -10.26
CA ARG A 180 11.72 15.64 -10.83
C ARG A 180 10.80 15.02 -9.76
N GLY A 181 9.64 15.61 -9.55
CA GLY A 181 8.70 15.15 -8.52
C GLY A 181 9.03 15.61 -7.09
N ARG A 182 10.10 16.41 -6.87
CA ARG A 182 10.53 16.87 -5.55
C ARG A 182 9.40 17.50 -4.75
N ARG A 183 8.68 18.48 -5.30
CA ARG A 183 7.55 19.15 -4.63
C ARG A 183 6.43 18.16 -4.26
N ARG A 184 6.19 17.16 -5.09
CA ARG A 184 5.21 16.10 -4.82
C ARG A 184 5.66 15.23 -3.65
N ALA A 185 6.94 14.85 -3.64
CA ALA A 185 7.53 14.09 -2.54
C ALA A 185 7.44 14.86 -1.22
N GLU A 186 7.86 16.12 -1.20
CA GLU A 186 7.79 16.97 -0.01
C GLU A 186 6.36 17.10 0.53
N ARG A 187 5.38 17.28 -0.36
CA ARG A 187 3.96 17.32 0.02
C ARG A 187 3.48 16.00 0.61
N ALA A 188 3.85 14.87 0.01
CA ALA A 188 3.46 13.55 0.50
C ALA A 188 4.10 13.24 1.86
N VAL A 189 5.39 13.56 2.02
CA VAL A 189 6.13 13.40 3.29
C VAL A 189 5.54 14.29 4.39
N ALA A 190 5.22 15.55 4.09
CA ALA A 190 4.60 16.47 5.06
C ALA A 190 3.17 16.07 5.44
N PHE A 191 2.45 15.37 4.56
CA PHE A 191 1.08 14.90 4.82
C PHE A 191 1.07 13.57 5.57
N ALA A 192 2.07 12.72 5.41
CA ALA A 192 2.13 11.40 6.02
C ALA A 192 2.13 11.45 7.56
N ASP A 193 1.42 10.51 8.19
CA ASP A 193 1.25 10.47 9.64
C ASP A 193 1.32 9.01 10.14
N PRO A 194 2.26 8.67 11.04
CA PRO A 194 2.42 7.32 11.59
C PRO A 194 1.22 6.83 12.40
N ARG A 195 0.32 7.74 12.82
CA ARG A 195 -0.90 7.39 13.55
C ARG A 195 -1.98 6.79 12.66
N SER A 196 -1.84 6.87 11.35
CA SER A 196 -2.76 6.20 10.42
C SER A 196 -2.57 4.68 10.49
N GLY A 197 -3.43 3.99 11.22
CA GLY A 197 -3.26 2.59 11.60
C GLY A 197 -3.56 1.57 10.50
N SER A 198 -4.18 2.00 9.40
CA SER A 198 -4.57 1.12 8.30
C SER A 198 -4.55 1.82 6.93
N PRO A 199 -4.48 1.05 5.82
CA PRO A 199 -4.61 1.62 4.47
C PRO A 199 -5.94 2.36 4.24
N GLY A 200 -7.03 1.92 4.91
CA GLY A 200 -8.33 2.56 4.81
C GLY A 200 -8.40 3.90 5.53
N GLU A 201 -7.69 4.03 6.64
CA GLU A 201 -7.53 5.32 7.33
C GLU A 201 -6.68 6.29 6.51
N SER A 202 -5.57 5.83 5.91
CA SER A 202 -4.76 6.64 4.99
C SER A 202 -5.59 7.14 3.80
N LEU A 203 -6.40 6.26 3.18
CA LEU A 203 -7.33 6.65 2.12
C LEU A 203 -8.32 7.71 2.61
N SER A 204 -8.94 7.49 3.76
CA SER A 204 -9.92 8.40 4.35
C SER A 204 -9.32 9.78 4.62
N ARG A 205 -8.11 9.86 5.19
CA ARG A 205 -7.39 11.11 5.42
C ARG A 205 -7.16 11.89 4.12
N VAL A 206 -6.70 11.21 3.08
CA VAL A 206 -6.48 11.85 1.78
C VAL A 206 -7.80 12.36 1.21
N ARG A 207 -8.89 11.60 1.31
CA ARG A 207 -10.22 12.03 0.82
C ARG A 207 -10.81 13.19 1.62
N ILE A 208 -10.64 13.20 2.94
CA ILE A 208 -11.04 14.31 3.81
C ILE A 208 -10.30 15.59 3.39
N TRP A 209 -8.99 15.49 3.17
CA TRP A 209 -8.16 16.61 2.71
C TRP A 209 -8.55 17.10 1.31
N GLU A 210 -8.73 16.19 0.33
CA GLU A 210 -9.17 16.52 -1.03
C GLU A 210 -10.54 17.17 -1.07
N ALA A 211 -11.43 16.79 -0.15
CA ALA A 211 -12.76 17.38 0.00
C ALA A 211 -12.73 18.77 0.65
N GLY A 212 -11.58 19.25 1.12
CA GLY A 212 -11.44 20.52 1.83
C GLY A 212 -12.15 20.53 3.18
N LEU A 213 -12.33 19.38 3.81
CA LEU A 213 -12.89 19.26 5.16
C LEU A 213 -11.81 19.54 6.20
N PRO A 214 -12.19 19.95 7.43
CA PRO A 214 -11.25 20.12 8.54
C PRO A 214 -10.42 18.85 8.77
N ALA A 215 -9.13 19.04 9.08
CA ALA A 215 -8.28 17.92 9.42
C ALA A 215 -8.69 17.34 10.78
N PRO A 216 -8.88 16.02 10.92
CA PRO A 216 -9.16 15.38 12.19
C PRO A 216 -7.91 15.21 13.04
N GLU A 217 -8.08 15.09 14.34
CA GLU A 217 -7.13 14.41 15.20
C GLU A 217 -7.23 12.90 14.98
N LEU A 218 -6.07 12.20 15.04
CA LEU A 218 -6.00 10.78 14.74
C LEU A 218 -5.75 9.96 16.01
N GLN A 219 -6.39 8.78 16.07
CA GLN A 219 -6.16 7.77 17.10
C GLN A 219 -6.34 8.32 18.51
N VAL A 220 -7.46 9.01 18.75
CA VAL A 220 -7.77 9.67 20.03
C VAL A 220 -8.40 8.70 21.02
N PRO A 221 -7.85 8.55 22.24
CA PRO A 221 -8.43 7.70 23.27
C PRO A 221 -9.63 8.38 23.94
N PHE A 222 -10.75 7.66 24.06
CA PHE A 222 -11.94 8.08 24.77
C PHE A 222 -12.14 7.31 26.07
N ARG A 223 -12.68 8.01 27.08
CA ARG A 223 -12.99 7.47 28.40
C ARG A 223 -14.32 8.05 28.90
N ASP A 224 -15.02 7.30 29.75
CA ASP A 224 -16.18 7.75 30.52
C ASP A 224 -16.04 7.39 32.01
N GLY A 225 -17.11 7.53 32.78
CA GLY A 225 -17.14 7.16 34.20
C GLY A 225 -16.88 5.69 34.49
N ALA A 226 -17.13 4.80 33.54
CA ALA A 226 -16.86 3.36 33.61
C ALA A 226 -15.43 3.00 33.16
N GLY A 227 -14.63 3.97 32.73
CA GLY A 227 -13.23 3.78 32.32
C GLY A 227 -12.98 3.94 30.82
N ARG A 228 -11.96 3.26 30.29
CA ARG A 228 -11.60 3.37 28.88
C ARG A 228 -12.70 2.80 27.97
N ILE A 229 -13.10 3.58 26.95
CA ILE A 229 -14.02 3.16 25.90
C ILE A 229 -13.23 2.53 24.74
N GLY A 230 -12.20 3.22 24.29
CA GLY A 230 -11.36 2.78 23.16
C GLY A 230 -10.58 3.94 22.56
N VAL A 231 -10.02 3.69 21.38
CA VAL A 231 -9.37 4.69 20.53
C VAL A 231 -10.23 4.83 19.29
N VAL A 232 -10.46 6.06 18.84
CA VAL A 232 -11.21 6.35 17.61
C VAL A 232 -10.25 6.78 16.52
N ASP A 233 -10.54 6.45 15.26
CA ASP A 233 -9.63 6.70 14.14
C ASP A 233 -9.50 8.19 13.84
N PHE A 234 -10.64 8.92 13.88
CA PHE A 234 -10.75 10.33 13.54
C PHE A 234 -11.59 11.05 14.58
N TRP A 235 -11.13 12.22 15.01
CA TRP A 235 -11.84 13.07 15.95
C TRP A 235 -11.83 14.53 15.51
N TRP A 236 -12.98 15.19 15.50
CA TRP A 236 -13.13 16.61 15.25
C TRP A 236 -13.72 17.28 16.52
N PRO A 237 -12.88 17.78 17.44
CA PRO A 237 -13.34 18.34 18.72
C PRO A 237 -14.29 19.52 18.56
N GLU A 238 -14.05 20.40 17.60
CA GLU A 238 -14.89 21.60 17.34
C GLU A 238 -16.30 21.24 16.81
N HIS A 239 -16.52 19.98 16.42
CA HIS A 239 -17.76 19.51 15.80
C HIS A 239 -18.38 18.34 16.57
N ASP A 240 -17.84 17.97 17.73
CA ASP A 240 -18.26 16.80 18.50
C ASP A 240 -18.48 15.55 17.64
N LEU A 241 -17.64 15.38 16.60
CA LEU A 241 -17.78 14.32 15.61
C LEU A 241 -16.63 13.31 15.70
N ILE A 242 -16.97 12.05 15.85
CA ILE A 242 -16.11 10.89 15.75
C ILE A 242 -16.26 10.27 14.36
N GLY A 243 -15.14 9.91 13.73
CA GLY A 243 -15.08 9.14 12.50
C GLY A 243 -14.39 7.81 12.73
N GLU A 244 -14.91 6.74 12.16
CA GLU A 244 -14.31 5.40 12.21
C GLU A 244 -14.32 4.75 10.84
N PHE A 245 -13.15 4.23 10.44
CA PHE A 245 -13.04 3.46 9.22
C PHE A 245 -13.30 1.98 9.52
N ASP A 246 -14.41 1.45 9.03
CA ASP A 246 -14.73 0.02 9.12
C ASP A 246 -14.05 -0.75 7.98
N GLY A 247 -12.86 -1.28 8.28
CA GLY A 247 -12.07 -2.08 7.35
C GLY A 247 -12.58 -3.50 7.15
N VAL A 248 -13.58 -3.92 7.90
CA VAL A 248 -14.12 -5.29 7.84
C VAL A 248 -14.90 -5.50 6.56
N SER A 249 -14.20 -5.76 5.48
CA SER A 249 -14.76 -6.44 4.32
C SER A 249 -15.26 -7.83 4.76
N LYS A 250 -16.41 -8.26 4.26
CA LYS A 250 -17.09 -9.53 4.59
C LYS A 250 -16.23 -10.80 4.46
N TYR A 251 -14.99 -10.68 3.96
CA TYR A 251 -14.06 -11.77 3.70
C TYR A 251 -13.00 -12.02 4.80
N ILE A 252 -12.93 -11.18 5.86
CA ILE A 252 -11.88 -11.28 6.90
C ILE A 252 -12.47 -11.63 8.28
N ARG A 253 -13.73 -12.07 8.36
CA ARG A 253 -14.37 -12.36 9.65
C ARG A 253 -13.71 -13.48 10.46
N ASP A 254 -13.08 -14.47 9.81
CA ASP A 254 -12.54 -15.64 10.51
C ASP A 254 -11.16 -15.43 11.15
N GLU A 255 -10.31 -14.53 10.61
CA GLU A 255 -8.98 -14.26 11.17
C GLU A 255 -8.98 -13.19 12.29
N PHE A 256 -9.99 -12.31 12.36
CA PHE A 256 -10.04 -11.19 13.31
C PHE A 256 -10.81 -11.48 14.60
N THR A 257 -11.60 -12.53 14.66
CA THR A 257 -12.38 -12.86 15.87
C THR A 257 -11.50 -13.41 17.01
N GLY A 258 -10.25 -13.82 16.71
CA GLY A 258 -9.34 -14.39 17.72
C GLY A 258 -9.98 -15.54 18.50
N GLY A 259 -10.89 -16.30 17.87
CA GLY A 259 -11.62 -17.40 18.49
C GLY A 259 -12.84 -16.97 19.33
N ARG A 260 -13.22 -15.67 19.31
CA ARG A 260 -14.44 -15.17 19.97
C ARG A 260 -15.66 -15.35 19.06
N ASP A 261 -16.83 -15.53 19.68
CA ASP A 261 -18.10 -15.58 18.95
C ASP A 261 -18.31 -14.26 18.16
N PRO A 262 -18.58 -14.33 16.85
CA PRO A 262 -18.92 -13.15 16.06
C PRO A 262 -20.03 -12.30 16.65
N ALA A 263 -21.02 -12.91 17.32
CA ALA A 263 -22.11 -12.22 17.98
C ALA A 263 -21.63 -11.38 19.19
N GLU A 264 -20.66 -11.90 19.96
CA GLU A 264 -20.07 -11.17 21.08
C GLU A 264 -19.26 -9.97 20.59
N VAL A 265 -18.50 -10.11 19.50
CA VAL A 265 -17.73 -9.02 18.89
C VAL A 265 -18.65 -7.89 18.43
N VAL A 266 -19.75 -8.22 17.74
CA VAL A 266 -20.76 -7.24 17.29
C VAL A 266 -21.43 -6.54 18.48
N THR A 267 -21.77 -7.29 19.52
CA THR A 267 -22.40 -6.74 20.74
C THR A 267 -21.46 -5.80 21.48
N ALA A 268 -20.20 -6.17 21.63
CA ALA A 268 -19.17 -5.33 22.27
C ALA A 268 -18.94 -4.04 21.49
N GLU A 269 -18.90 -4.11 20.16
CA GLU A 269 -18.72 -2.93 19.31
C GLU A 269 -19.91 -1.97 19.37
N LYS A 270 -21.14 -2.52 19.39
CA LYS A 270 -22.34 -1.72 19.61
C LYS A 270 -22.34 -1.04 20.98
N ALA A 271 -22.01 -1.76 22.04
CA ALA A 271 -21.92 -1.19 23.38
C ALA A 271 -20.84 -0.09 23.46
N ARG A 272 -19.72 -0.27 22.76
CA ARG A 272 -18.67 0.76 22.64
C ARG A 272 -19.21 2.02 21.96
N GLU A 273 -19.93 1.89 20.84
CA GLU A 273 -20.52 3.01 20.12
C GLU A 273 -21.57 3.72 20.96
N ASP A 274 -22.44 2.98 21.67
CA ASP A 274 -23.47 3.56 22.55
C ASP A 274 -22.81 4.41 23.68
N ARG A 275 -21.67 3.97 24.24
CA ARG A 275 -20.89 4.75 25.21
C ARG A 275 -20.32 6.04 24.63
N LEU A 276 -19.79 6.01 23.39
CA LEU A 276 -19.32 7.22 22.70
C LEU A 276 -20.45 8.21 22.46
N ARG A 277 -21.63 7.73 22.05
CA ARG A 277 -22.83 8.55 21.85
C ARG A 277 -23.38 9.13 23.17
N ALA A 278 -23.28 8.38 24.26
CA ALA A 278 -23.70 8.85 25.58
C ALA A 278 -22.86 10.02 26.10
N LEU A 279 -21.63 10.20 25.58
CA LEU A 279 -20.80 11.38 25.83
C LEU A 279 -21.24 12.63 25.03
N GLY A 280 -22.29 12.52 24.19
CA GLY A 280 -22.79 13.61 23.34
C GLY A 280 -22.19 13.69 21.95
N HIS A 281 -21.30 12.76 21.59
CA HIS A 281 -20.60 12.81 20.30
C HIS A 281 -21.40 12.13 19.18
N ALA A 282 -21.41 12.74 17.99
CA ALA A 282 -21.89 12.10 16.79
C ALA A 282 -20.83 11.10 16.28
N VAL A 283 -21.25 9.93 15.81
CA VAL A 283 -20.36 8.91 15.26
C VAL A 283 -20.69 8.69 13.79
N ALA A 284 -19.72 8.85 12.92
CA ALA A 284 -19.75 8.53 11.50
C ALA A 284 -18.89 7.31 11.23
N ARG A 285 -19.46 6.28 10.62
CA ARG A 285 -18.72 5.08 10.19
C ARG A 285 -18.79 4.92 8.70
N TRP A 286 -17.69 4.52 8.08
CA TRP A 286 -17.63 4.23 6.65
C TRP A 286 -16.64 3.12 6.36
N GLY A 287 -16.92 2.38 5.31
CA GLY A 287 -16.03 1.35 4.78
C GLY A 287 -15.41 1.76 3.45
N TRP A 288 -14.77 0.79 2.81
CA TRP A 288 -14.05 0.97 1.55
C TRP A 288 -14.89 1.63 0.45
N SER A 289 -16.13 1.21 0.26
CA SER A 289 -17.00 1.74 -0.80
C SER A 289 -17.24 3.25 -0.69
N VAL A 290 -17.42 3.74 0.53
CA VAL A 290 -17.62 5.17 0.80
C VAL A 290 -16.30 5.92 0.70
N ALA A 291 -15.20 5.37 1.27
CA ALA A 291 -13.89 6.00 1.21
C ALA A 291 -13.36 6.13 -0.23
N TRP A 292 -13.65 5.16 -1.12
CA TRP A 292 -13.30 5.26 -2.54
C TRP A 292 -14.16 6.24 -3.32
N ALA A 293 -15.35 6.56 -2.86
CA ALA A 293 -16.26 7.53 -3.48
C ALA A 293 -16.12 8.90 -2.80
N PRO A 294 -15.28 9.83 -3.30
CA PRO A 294 -14.91 11.05 -2.58
C PRO A 294 -16.13 11.90 -2.20
N TYR A 295 -17.13 11.99 -3.08
CA TYR A 295 -18.35 12.74 -2.80
C TYR A 295 -19.24 12.07 -1.76
N ALA A 296 -19.24 10.73 -1.64
CA ALA A 296 -20.04 10.01 -0.64
C ALA A 296 -19.48 10.25 0.77
N LEU A 297 -18.15 10.16 0.96
CA LEU A 297 -17.52 10.46 2.24
C LEU A 297 -17.73 11.94 2.62
N GLN A 298 -17.51 12.86 1.67
CA GLN A 298 -17.75 14.29 1.89
C GLN A 298 -19.21 14.57 2.31
N ALA A 299 -20.19 14.01 1.61
CA ALA A 299 -21.60 14.19 1.94
C ALA A 299 -21.91 13.64 3.34
N GLN A 300 -21.49 12.41 3.63
CA GLN A 300 -21.71 11.78 4.92
C GLN A 300 -21.14 12.59 6.10
N LEU A 301 -19.95 13.17 5.95
CA LEU A 301 -19.32 13.98 7.00
C LEU A 301 -19.98 15.37 7.12
N ARG A 302 -20.40 15.96 6.01
CA ARG A 302 -21.16 17.23 6.02
C ARG A 302 -22.53 17.10 6.64
N ASP A 303 -23.24 16.02 6.38
CA ASP A 303 -24.54 15.72 7.00
C ASP A 303 -24.42 15.56 8.52
N ARG A 304 -23.21 15.34 9.03
CA ARG A 304 -22.86 15.30 10.44
C ARG A 304 -22.26 16.60 10.99
N GLY A 305 -22.35 17.69 10.23
CA GLY A 305 -22.00 19.04 10.68
C GLY A 305 -20.59 19.54 10.32
N LEU A 306 -19.77 18.75 9.58
CA LEU A 306 -18.47 19.25 9.16
C LEU A 306 -18.62 20.32 8.07
N PRO A 307 -18.06 21.54 8.25
CA PRO A 307 -18.08 22.56 7.22
C PRO A 307 -17.13 22.20 6.06
N SER A 308 -17.50 22.53 4.84
CA SER A 308 -16.52 22.52 3.74
C SER A 308 -15.77 23.85 3.72
N SER A 309 -14.46 23.81 3.86
CA SER A 309 -13.65 24.98 3.56
C SER A 309 -13.68 25.26 2.03
N ARG A 310 -13.93 26.51 1.63
CA ARG A 310 -13.88 26.92 0.22
C ARG A 310 -12.43 27.00 -0.33
N ARG A 311 -11.45 26.35 0.27
CA ARG A 311 -10.09 26.35 -0.28
C ARG A 311 -10.06 25.46 -1.52
N ARG A 312 -10.11 26.10 -2.70
CA ARG A 312 -9.66 25.47 -3.93
C ARG A 312 -8.18 25.11 -3.72
N ILE A 313 -7.88 23.82 -3.80
CA ILE A 313 -6.51 23.33 -3.85
C ILE A 313 -5.94 23.79 -5.20
N GLY A 314 -5.02 24.73 -5.17
CA GLY A 314 -4.24 25.17 -6.33
C GLY A 314 -3.14 24.14 -6.65
#